data_112e702e23814e56c4fe4a990e45123a
#
_entry.id   112e702e23814e56c4fe4a990e45123a
#
_cell.length_a   1.000
_cell.length_b   1.000
_cell.length_c   1.000
_cell.angle_alpha   90.00
_cell.angle_beta   90.00
_cell.angle_gamma   90.00
#
_symmetry.space_group_name_H-M   'P 1'
#
loop_
_entity.id
_entity.type
_entity.pdbx_description
1 polymer ?
#
loop_
_entity_poly.entity_id
_entity_poly.type
_entity_poly.pdbx_seq_one_letter_code
_entity_poly.pdbx_strand_id
1 'polypeptide(L)'
;MFLKIREYAKNDIIYQPSIPEFCFWNSGICNKNDITYQPSIPEFCFWNSGIYHKPLHQIEKGSTMPERIVPFEENNYYYLFNRGVNKGLIFFSDRNYDFFLYKMTKYFQQYATILAYCLMPNHFHLLVRIDRSDFFSKALQPFLIAYTRAVNIDQERVGPLFQGRYKANKIEDEEYLLDCAKYIHLNPVKAGFVNLPIEWTYSSYHIYVRNKENSSIDTSILLDFFDSIKDFQEYSESDIDQYQSKYFKDYS
;
A
#
# COMPACT_ATOMS: atom_id res chain seq x y z
N MET A 1 17.95 55.05 7.37
CA MET A 1 18.29 53.79 8.09
C MET A 1 17.60 52.68 7.33
N PHE A 2 18.35 52.10 6.35
CA PHE A 2 17.83 51.14 5.39
C PHE A 2 17.96 49.71 5.95
N LEU A 3 16.86 49.01 6.09
CA LEU A 3 16.84 47.57 6.38
C LEU A 3 16.78 46.80 5.06
N LYS A 4 17.82 46.05 4.78
CA LYS A 4 17.96 45.12 3.65
C LYS A 4 17.02 43.94 3.82
N ILE A 5 16.08 43.79 2.90
CA ILE A 5 15.34 42.54 2.69
C ILE A 5 16.27 41.60 1.89
N ARG A 6 16.63 40.48 2.49
CA ARG A 6 17.32 39.39 1.81
C ARG A 6 16.28 38.57 1.05
N GLU A 7 16.37 38.57 -0.26
CA GLU A 7 15.80 37.55 -1.15
C GLU A 7 16.34 36.17 -0.79
N TYR A 8 15.44 35.25 -0.47
CA TYR A 8 15.77 33.82 -0.49
C TYR A 8 15.39 33.29 -1.87
N ALA A 9 16.44 32.99 -2.62
CA ALA A 9 16.36 32.36 -3.93
C ALA A 9 15.72 30.96 -3.82
N LYS A 10 14.86 30.69 -4.79
CA LYS A 10 14.35 29.38 -5.17
C LYS A 10 15.53 28.42 -5.39
N ASN A 11 15.58 27.34 -4.62
CA ASN A 11 16.29 26.14 -5.01
C ASN A 11 15.26 25.01 -5.06
N ASP A 12 14.79 24.73 -6.26
CA ASP A 12 14.14 23.49 -6.61
C ASP A 12 15.14 22.36 -6.40
N ILE A 13 15.12 21.75 -5.23
CA ILE A 13 15.84 20.51 -5.01
C ILE A 13 15.00 19.42 -5.64
N ILE A 14 15.33 19.09 -6.90
CA ILE A 14 14.94 17.82 -7.51
C ILE A 14 15.67 16.74 -6.72
N TYR A 15 14.97 16.11 -5.80
CA TYR A 15 15.46 14.96 -5.07
C TYR A 15 15.51 13.77 -6.02
N GLN A 16 16.66 13.57 -6.66
CA GLN A 16 16.99 12.27 -7.26
C GLN A 16 17.58 11.41 -6.14
N PRO A 17 16.89 10.38 -5.68
CA PRO A 17 17.51 9.41 -4.80
C PRO A 17 18.53 8.62 -5.64
N SER A 18 19.80 8.82 -5.39
CA SER A 18 20.86 7.91 -5.83
C SER A 18 20.67 6.59 -5.07
N ILE A 19 19.91 5.68 -5.65
CA ILE A 19 19.83 4.30 -5.19
C ILE A 19 21.09 3.62 -5.76
N PRO A 20 22.00 3.10 -4.93
CA PRO A 20 23.05 2.22 -5.43
C PRO A 20 22.37 0.99 -6.05
N GLU A 21 22.63 0.73 -7.31
CA GLU A 21 22.36 -0.55 -7.93
C GLU A 21 23.24 -1.61 -7.24
N PHE A 22 22.75 -2.22 -6.20
CA PHE A 22 23.39 -3.40 -5.63
C PHE A 22 23.00 -4.62 -6.47
N CYS A 23 23.84 -4.90 -7.46
CA CYS A 23 23.94 -6.24 -8.03
C CYS A 23 24.63 -7.13 -6.99
N PHE A 24 23.87 -7.96 -6.26
CA PHE A 24 24.46 -9.04 -5.50
C PHE A 24 24.78 -10.19 -6.44
N TRP A 25 26.04 -10.31 -6.80
CA TRP A 25 26.63 -11.54 -7.30
C TRP A 25 27.34 -12.24 -6.14
N ASN A 26 26.92 -13.48 -5.89
CA ASN A 26 27.63 -14.37 -4.99
C ASN A 26 29.04 -14.63 -5.56
N SER A 27 30.03 -14.48 -4.68
CA SER A 27 31.44 -14.73 -4.86
C SER A 27 31.80 -15.82 -5.87
N GLY A 28 32.25 -15.40 -7.06
CA GLY A 28 32.91 -16.23 -8.06
C GLY A 28 33.63 -15.34 -9.02
N ILE A 29 34.96 -15.37 -9.01
CA ILE A 29 35.83 -14.65 -9.94
C ILE A 29 35.60 -15.22 -11.34
N CYS A 30 34.92 -14.50 -12.21
CA CYS A 30 34.74 -14.88 -13.61
C CYS A 30 35.79 -14.21 -14.49
N ASN A 31 36.61 -15.01 -15.14
CA ASN A 31 37.62 -14.58 -16.11
C ASN A 31 36.95 -14.36 -17.47
N LYS A 32 37.23 -13.25 -18.12
CA LYS A 32 36.52 -12.69 -19.29
C LYS A 32 36.65 -13.48 -20.61
N ASN A 33 37.15 -14.71 -20.65
CA ASN A 33 37.48 -15.42 -21.90
C ASN A 33 36.83 -16.79 -22.12
N ASP A 34 35.79 -17.19 -21.37
CA ASP A 34 35.12 -18.47 -21.65
C ASP A 34 33.69 -18.24 -22.16
N ILE A 35 33.59 -18.20 -23.49
CA ILE A 35 32.32 -18.27 -24.23
C ILE A 35 32.02 -19.75 -24.46
N THR A 36 31.33 -20.40 -23.52
CA THR A 36 30.42 -21.54 -23.73
C THR A 36 29.96 -22.06 -22.36
N TYR A 37 28.88 -21.49 -21.84
CA TYR A 37 28.19 -22.12 -20.71
C TYR A 37 26.67 -22.05 -20.96
N GLN A 38 26.09 -23.20 -21.26
CA GLN A 38 24.65 -23.40 -21.12
C GLN A 38 24.39 -23.69 -19.61
N PRO A 39 23.58 -22.90 -18.93
CA PRO A 39 23.16 -23.25 -17.59
C PRO A 39 22.09 -24.34 -17.65
N SER A 40 22.49 -25.57 -17.38
CA SER A 40 21.57 -26.57 -16.86
C SER A 40 21.01 -26.05 -15.54
N ILE A 41 19.69 -25.91 -15.46
CA ILE A 41 18.97 -25.52 -14.25
C ILE A 41 19.32 -26.53 -13.15
N PRO A 42 19.89 -26.13 -12.00
CA PRO A 42 20.06 -27.05 -10.90
C PRO A 42 18.70 -27.35 -10.31
N GLU A 43 18.29 -28.61 -10.34
CA GLU A 43 17.18 -29.17 -9.54
C GLU A 43 17.50 -29.14 -8.04
N PHE A 44 17.78 -27.98 -7.46
CA PHE A 44 18.02 -27.86 -6.02
C PHE A 44 17.48 -26.55 -5.48
N CYS A 45 16.19 -26.53 -5.23
CA CYS A 45 15.55 -25.65 -4.24
C CYS A 45 14.11 -26.07 -3.90
N PHE A 46 13.88 -27.38 -3.76
CA PHE A 46 12.63 -27.89 -3.18
C PHE A 46 12.94 -28.86 -2.04
N TRP A 47 13.50 -28.34 -0.96
CA TRP A 47 13.50 -29.08 0.31
C TRP A 47 13.59 -28.09 1.46
N ASN A 48 12.46 -27.84 2.06
CA ASN A 48 12.16 -27.58 3.46
C ASN A 48 10.92 -26.68 3.61
N SER A 49 9.79 -27.20 3.20
CA SER A 49 8.53 -26.94 3.86
C SER A 49 7.78 -28.27 3.85
N GLY A 50 7.73 -28.90 5.01
CA GLY A 50 7.02 -30.17 5.21
C GLY A 50 5.53 -30.00 4.93
N ILE A 51 5.15 -30.13 3.66
CA ILE A 51 3.77 -30.32 3.26
C ILE A 51 3.57 -31.83 3.19
N TYR A 52 3.05 -32.40 4.27
CA TYR A 52 2.49 -33.75 4.23
C TYR A 52 1.34 -33.73 3.22
N HIS A 53 1.53 -34.39 2.07
CA HIS A 53 0.43 -34.80 1.21
C HIS A 53 -0.42 -35.83 1.93
N LYS A 54 -1.52 -35.41 2.56
CA LYS A 54 -2.60 -36.33 2.92
C LYS A 54 -3.28 -36.78 1.63
N PRO A 55 -3.55 -38.12 1.50
CA PRO A 55 -4.29 -38.64 0.35
C PRO A 55 -5.67 -37.98 0.25
N LEU A 56 -6.14 -37.74 -0.94
CA LEU A 56 -7.37 -37.01 -1.31
C LEU A 56 -8.68 -37.58 -0.73
N HIS A 57 -8.66 -38.71 -0.01
CA HIS A 57 -9.86 -39.39 0.50
C HIS A 57 -10.14 -39.17 1.98
N GLN A 58 -9.42 -38.22 2.68
CA GLN A 58 -9.69 -37.86 4.08
C GLN A 58 -9.77 -36.36 4.25
N ILE A 59 -10.58 -35.66 3.41
CA ILE A 59 -11.00 -34.30 3.70
C ILE A 59 -12.23 -34.42 4.59
N GLU A 60 -12.03 -34.30 5.89
CA GLU A 60 -13.11 -34.13 6.83
C GLU A 60 -13.94 -32.90 6.45
N LYS A 61 -15.28 -33.07 6.40
CA LYS A 61 -16.25 -32.00 6.23
C LYS A 61 -16.12 -31.01 7.39
N GLY A 62 -15.27 -29.99 7.25
CA GLY A 62 -15.04 -28.99 8.30
C GLY A 62 -13.89 -28.03 8.00
N SER A 63 -13.09 -28.25 6.94
CA SER A 63 -12.10 -27.28 6.53
C SER A 63 -12.82 -26.13 5.81
N THR A 64 -12.84 -24.97 6.43
CA THR A 64 -13.23 -23.73 5.74
C THR A 64 -12.41 -23.60 4.47
N MET A 65 -13.09 -23.57 3.31
CA MET A 65 -12.44 -23.31 2.03
C MET A 65 -11.60 -22.03 2.17
N PRO A 66 -10.40 -21.98 1.54
CA PRO A 66 -9.64 -20.77 1.51
C PRO A 66 -10.54 -19.66 0.97
N GLU A 67 -10.64 -18.56 1.73
CA GLU A 67 -11.44 -17.39 1.40
C GLU A 67 -11.24 -17.05 -0.09
N ARG A 68 -12.35 -17.05 -0.86
CA ARG A 68 -12.29 -16.84 -2.31
C ARG A 68 -11.59 -15.53 -2.57
N ILE A 69 -10.56 -15.54 -3.42
CA ILE A 69 -9.98 -14.30 -3.94
C ILE A 69 -11.10 -13.59 -4.68
N VAL A 70 -11.49 -12.41 -4.22
CA VAL A 70 -12.43 -11.55 -4.93
C VAL A 70 -11.76 -11.20 -6.27
N PRO A 71 -12.34 -11.60 -7.42
CA PRO A 71 -11.76 -11.22 -8.70
C PRO A 71 -11.84 -9.70 -8.85
N PHE A 72 -10.74 -9.09 -9.27
CA PHE A 72 -10.74 -7.67 -9.60
C PHE A 72 -11.37 -7.46 -10.98
N GLU A 73 -12.36 -6.60 -11.03
CA GLU A 73 -13.08 -6.21 -12.25
C GLU A 73 -12.68 -4.80 -12.64
N GLU A 74 -12.46 -4.57 -13.93
CA GLU A 74 -12.09 -3.26 -14.47
C GLU A 74 -13.20 -2.23 -14.22
N ASN A 75 -12.81 -0.97 -14.00
CA ASN A 75 -13.68 0.16 -13.71
C ASN A 75 -14.51 0.03 -12.42
N ASN A 76 -14.16 -0.91 -11.54
CA ASN A 76 -14.77 -1.04 -10.22
C ASN A 76 -13.84 -0.56 -9.11
N TYR A 77 -14.43 -0.09 -8.02
CA TYR A 77 -13.71 0.40 -6.86
C TYR A 77 -13.54 -0.70 -5.83
N TYR A 78 -12.36 -0.70 -5.17
CA TYR A 78 -12.03 -1.66 -4.14
C TYR A 78 -11.35 -1.00 -2.95
N TYR A 79 -11.80 -1.37 -1.77
CA TYR A 79 -11.09 -1.11 -0.53
C TYR A 79 -10.15 -2.26 -0.24
N LEU A 80 -8.85 -1.96 -0.17
CA LEU A 80 -7.76 -2.91 0.06
C LEU A 80 -7.10 -2.63 1.38
N PHE A 81 -6.82 -3.68 2.16
CA PHE A 81 -6.10 -3.53 3.41
C PHE A 81 -5.34 -4.80 3.80
N ASN A 82 -4.33 -4.63 4.63
CA ASN A 82 -3.63 -5.72 5.29
C ASN A 82 -2.95 -5.21 6.56
N ARG A 83 -2.63 -6.11 7.47
CA ARG A 83 -1.94 -5.77 8.71
C ARG A 83 -0.74 -6.68 8.96
N GLY A 84 0.15 -6.26 9.85
CA GLY A 84 1.30 -7.06 10.27
C GLY A 84 0.90 -8.31 11.04
N VAL A 85 1.75 -9.34 10.95
CA VAL A 85 1.62 -10.56 11.75
C VAL A 85 1.55 -10.21 13.22
N ASN A 86 0.58 -10.78 13.93
CA ASN A 86 0.34 -10.53 15.36
C ASN A 86 0.16 -9.03 15.71
N LYS A 87 -0.44 -8.26 14.79
CA LYS A 87 -0.58 -6.80 14.90
C LYS A 87 0.77 -6.06 15.00
N GLY A 88 1.88 -6.71 14.65
CA GLY A 88 3.22 -6.12 14.66
C GLY A 88 3.39 -5.04 13.59
N LEU A 89 4.41 -4.20 13.76
CA LEU A 89 4.73 -3.12 12.84
C LEU A 89 5.00 -3.65 11.42
N ILE A 90 4.53 -2.90 10.43
CA ILE A 90 4.91 -3.05 9.03
C ILE A 90 5.70 -1.85 8.52
N PHE A 91 5.65 -0.72 9.25
CA PHE A 91 6.47 0.45 9.04
C PHE A 91 7.30 0.71 10.31
N PHE A 92 8.61 0.70 10.19
CA PHE A 92 9.57 0.82 11.30
C PHE A 92 10.25 2.20 11.32
N SER A 93 10.22 2.91 10.20
CA SER A 93 10.82 4.23 10.03
C SER A 93 10.13 4.98 8.89
N ASP A 94 10.33 6.31 8.81
CA ASP A 94 9.80 7.15 7.72
C ASP A 94 10.22 6.63 6.35
N ARG A 95 11.45 6.11 6.23
CA ARG A 95 11.95 5.48 5.02
C ARG A 95 11.09 4.31 4.53
N ASN A 96 10.49 3.54 5.45
CA ASN A 96 9.61 2.44 5.08
C ASN A 96 8.29 2.96 4.48
N TYR A 97 7.72 4.05 5.02
CA TYR A 97 6.53 4.69 4.46
C TYR A 97 6.81 5.26 3.06
N ASP A 98 7.90 6.00 2.88
CA ASP A 98 8.29 6.56 1.59
C ASP A 98 8.52 5.46 0.55
N PHE A 99 9.19 4.38 0.95
CA PHE A 99 9.44 3.24 0.08
C PHE A 99 8.14 2.52 -0.30
N PHE A 100 7.18 2.39 0.62
CA PHE A 100 5.86 1.83 0.33
C PHE A 100 5.14 2.67 -0.71
N LEU A 101 5.04 3.98 -0.50
CA LEU A 101 4.40 4.92 -1.44
C LEU A 101 5.06 4.90 -2.81
N TYR A 102 6.39 4.96 -2.86
CA TYR A 102 7.13 4.85 -4.11
C TYR A 102 6.84 3.54 -4.87
N LYS A 103 6.89 2.41 -4.17
CA LYS A 103 6.60 1.10 -4.78
C LYS A 103 5.14 0.98 -5.20
N MET A 104 4.21 1.43 -4.37
CA MET A 104 2.78 1.45 -4.68
C MET A 104 2.53 2.19 -5.99
N THR A 105 3.00 3.43 -6.11
CA THR A 105 2.88 4.22 -7.33
C THR A 105 3.48 3.50 -8.54
N LYS A 106 4.71 2.98 -8.39
CA LYS A 106 5.42 2.29 -9.48
C LYS A 106 4.67 1.06 -10.00
N TYR A 107 4.12 0.26 -9.10
CA TYR A 107 3.42 -0.97 -9.50
C TYR A 107 1.98 -0.71 -9.97
N PHE A 108 1.30 0.30 -9.41
CA PHE A 108 -0.13 0.53 -9.69
C PHE A 108 -0.38 1.38 -10.92
N GLN A 109 0.53 2.27 -11.33
CA GLN A 109 0.34 3.31 -12.35
C GLN A 109 -0.31 2.85 -13.67
N GLN A 110 -0.25 1.56 -14.03
CA GLN A 110 -0.85 1.02 -15.27
C GLN A 110 -2.00 0.05 -15.01
N TYR A 111 -2.32 -0.20 -13.74
CA TYR A 111 -3.23 -1.28 -13.34
C TYR A 111 -4.35 -0.81 -12.43
N ALA A 112 -4.15 0.28 -11.72
CA ALA A 112 -5.16 0.84 -10.83
C ALA A 112 -4.90 2.33 -10.57
N THR A 113 -5.97 3.09 -10.47
CA THR A 113 -5.99 4.48 -10.03
C THR A 113 -6.19 4.52 -8.51
N ILE A 114 -5.29 5.19 -7.80
CA ILE A 114 -5.37 5.32 -6.34
C ILE A 114 -6.21 6.54 -6.02
N LEU A 115 -7.27 6.36 -5.20
CA LEU A 115 -8.13 7.44 -4.73
C LEU A 115 -7.73 7.90 -3.32
N ALA A 116 -7.64 6.97 -2.38
CA ALA A 116 -7.26 7.32 -1.01
C ALA A 116 -6.31 6.28 -0.40
N TYR A 117 -5.49 6.72 0.54
CA TYR A 117 -4.69 5.84 1.38
C TYR A 117 -4.50 6.38 2.79
N CYS A 118 -4.27 5.46 3.71
CA CYS A 118 -3.74 5.74 5.03
C CYS A 118 -2.80 4.61 5.45
N LEU A 119 -1.56 4.97 5.79
CA LEU A 119 -0.53 4.04 6.24
C LEU A 119 -0.37 4.19 7.75
N MET A 120 -0.83 3.18 8.49
CA MET A 120 -0.72 3.09 9.94
C MET A 120 0.50 2.25 10.33
N PRO A 121 1.09 2.39 11.50
CA PRO A 121 2.34 1.69 11.85
C PRO A 121 2.30 0.19 11.63
N ASN A 122 1.15 -0.45 11.82
CA ASN A 122 0.99 -1.90 11.76
C ASN A 122 0.01 -2.40 10.67
N HIS A 123 -0.56 -1.50 9.88
CA HIS A 123 -1.49 -1.85 8.79
C HIS A 123 -1.57 -0.72 7.75
N PHE A 124 -2.19 -1.02 6.61
CA PHE A 124 -2.47 -0.01 5.58
C PHE A 124 -3.89 -0.15 5.05
N HIS A 125 -4.41 0.96 4.56
CA HIS A 125 -5.70 1.09 3.88
C HIS A 125 -5.51 1.78 2.56
N LEU A 126 -6.10 1.24 1.49
CA LEU A 126 -6.08 1.82 0.15
C LEU A 126 -7.48 1.77 -0.44
N LEU A 127 -7.90 2.84 -1.10
CA LEU A 127 -9.07 2.89 -1.97
C LEU A 127 -8.58 3.07 -3.39
N VAL A 128 -8.94 2.12 -4.27
CA VAL A 128 -8.46 2.09 -5.65
C VAL A 128 -9.60 1.82 -6.63
N ARG A 129 -9.54 2.41 -7.82
CA ARG A 129 -10.27 1.94 -9.00
C ARG A 129 -9.37 1.00 -9.77
N ILE A 130 -9.89 -0.13 -10.20
CA ILE A 130 -9.15 -1.10 -11.00
C ILE A 130 -9.24 -0.71 -12.48
N ASP A 131 -8.09 -0.48 -13.10
CA ASP A 131 -8.02 -0.11 -14.51
C ASP A 131 -7.75 -1.34 -15.40
N ARG A 132 -7.22 -2.44 -14.80
CA ARG A 132 -6.96 -3.70 -15.50
C ARG A 132 -7.22 -4.90 -14.60
N SER A 133 -7.92 -5.90 -15.13
CA SER A 133 -8.32 -7.12 -14.41
C SER A 133 -7.14 -7.98 -13.91
N ASP A 134 -5.96 -7.86 -14.54
CA ASP A 134 -4.73 -8.54 -14.11
C ASP A 134 -3.97 -7.80 -12.97
N PHE A 135 -4.59 -6.78 -12.34
CA PHE A 135 -4.04 -5.97 -11.25
C PHE A 135 -3.41 -6.82 -10.14
N PHE A 136 -4.09 -7.89 -9.70
CA PHE A 136 -3.55 -8.72 -8.63
C PHE A 136 -2.18 -9.30 -8.99
N SER A 137 -2.09 -9.98 -10.11
CA SER A 137 -0.89 -10.73 -10.49
C SER A 137 0.25 -9.84 -10.98
N LYS A 138 -0.07 -8.70 -11.58
CA LYS A 138 0.91 -7.79 -12.19
C LYS A 138 1.31 -6.62 -11.32
N ALA A 139 0.47 -6.22 -10.37
CA ALA A 139 0.71 -5.06 -9.52
C ALA A 139 0.68 -5.38 -8.02
N LEU A 140 -0.45 -5.78 -7.47
CA LEU A 140 -0.62 -5.90 -6.02
C LEU A 140 0.29 -6.95 -5.39
N GLN A 141 0.32 -8.17 -5.94
CA GLN A 141 1.15 -9.24 -5.41
C GLN A 141 2.65 -8.94 -5.51
N PRO A 142 3.20 -8.54 -6.68
CA PRO A 142 4.61 -8.15 -6.78
C PRO A 142 4.98 -6.98 -5.87
N PHE A 143 4.08 -5.99 -5.71
CA PHE A 143 4.26 -4.88 -4.79
C PHE A 143 4.44 -5.35 -3.34
N LEU A 144 3.51 -6.15 -2.82
CA LEU A 144 3.56 -6.64 -1.44
C LEU A 144 4.79 -7.53 -1.18
N ILE A 145 5.20 -8.35 -2.17
CA ILE A 145 6.42 -9.16 -2.10
C ILE A 145 7.66 -8.24 -2.04
N ALA A 146 7.74 -7.24 -2.92
CA ALA A 146 8.88 -6.33 -2.95
C ALA A 146 9.00 -5.54 -1.64
N TYR A 147 7.89 -5.06 -1.10
CA TYR A 147 7.86 -4.36 0.18
C TYR A 147 8.29 -5.27 1.34
N THR A 148 7.71 -6.47 1.43
CA THR A 148 8.07 -7.45 2.48
C THR A 148 9.56 -7.79 2.46
N ARG A 149 10.13 -8.02 1.27
CA ARG A 149 11.57 -8.32 1.15
C ARG A 149 12.43 -7.16 1.65
N ALA A 150 12.10 -5.93 1.26
CA ALA A 150 12.85 -4.75 1.66
C ALA A 150 12.81 -4.55 3.19
N VAL A 151 11.64 -4.66 3.81
CA VAL A 151 11.50 -4.55 5.26
C VAL A 151 12.23 -5.69 5.99
N ASN A 152 12.14 -6.92 5.50
CA ASN A 152 12.83 -8.04 6.12
C ASN A 152 14.36 -7.87 6.08
N ILE A 153 14.90 -7.34 4.98
CA ILE A 153 16.33 -7.01 4.89
C ILE A 153 16.69 -5.86 5.83
N ASP A 154 15.93 -4.76 5.82
CA ASP A 154 16.17 -3.57 6.63
C ASP A 154 16.11 -3.86 8.14
N GLN A 155 15.24 -4.78 8.56
CA GLN A 155 15.01 -5.14 9.95
C GLN A 155 15.65 -6.48 10.36
N GLU A 156 16.51 -7.06 9.53
CA GLU A 156 17.15 -8.38 9.75
C GLU A 156 16.16 -9.48 10.16
N ARG A 157 14.97 -9.48 9.53
CA ARG A 157 13.85 -10.39 9.84
C ARG A 157 13.74 -11.52 8.83
N VAL A 158 13.17 -12.63 9.30
CA VAL A 158 12.75 -13.76 8.46
C VAL A 158 11.24 -14.00 8.60
N GLY A 159 10.63 -14.57 7.57
CA GLY A 159 9.22 -14.95 7.59
C GLY A 159 8.27 -13.86 7.06
N PRO A 160 6.96 -14.06 7.25
CA PRO A 160 5.94 -13.16 6.72
C PRO A 160 5.93 -11.81 7.48
N LEU A 161 5.73 -10.72 6.75
CA LEU A 161 5.48 -9.41 7.31
C LEU A 161 4.00 -9.21 7.59
N PHE A 162 3.15 -9.64 6.64
CA PHE A 162 1.70 -9.48 6.71
C PHE A 162 1.01 -10.71 7.27
N GLN A 163 -0.11 -10.49 7.99
CA GLN A 163 -0.96 -11.54 8.54
C GLN A 163 -1.84 -12.16 7.44
N GLY A 164 -1.26 -13.13 6.74
CA GLY A 164 -1.96 -13.81 5.64
C GLY A 164 -2.08 -12.94 4.38
N ARG A 165 -3.11 -13.24 3.58
CA ARG A 165 -3.38 -12.52 2.33
C ARG A 165 -3.98 -11.14 2.62
N TYR A 166 -3.82 -10.21 1.66
CA TYR A 166 -4.56 -8.94 1.69
C TYR A 166 -6.07 -9.21 1.70
N LYS A 167 -6.82 -8.26 2.21
CA LYS A 167 -8.29 -8.26 2.13
C LYS A 167 -8.73 -7.21 1.12
N ALA A 168 -9.82 -7.51 0.41
CA ALA A 168 -10.40 -6.65 -0.61
C ALA A 168 -11.92 -6.70 -0.51
N ASN A 169 -12.54 -5.52 -0.40
CA ASN A 169 -13.98 -5.36 -0.47
C ASN A 169 -14.30 -4.55 -1.72
N LYS A 170 -15.19 -5.07 -2.57
CA LYS A 170 -15.73 -4.33 -3.70
C LYS A 170 -16.66 -3.25 -3.18
N ILE A 171 -16.55 -2.05 -3.70
CA ILE A 171 -17.40 -0.91 -3.40
C ILE A 171 -18.54 -0.90 -4.42
N GLU A 172 -19.78 -0.96 -3.96
CA GLU A 172 -20.94 -1.20 -4.83
C GLU A 172 -21.70 0.08 -5.19
N ASP A 173 -21.58 1.13 -4.37
CA ASP A 173 -22.28 2.40 -4.57
C ASP A 173 -21.46 3.61 -4.13
N GLU A 174 -21.97 4.81 -4.45
CA GLU A 174 -21.31 6.08 -4.17
C GLU A 174 -21.26 6.40 -2.67
N GLU A 175 -22.32 6.06 -1.93
CA GLU A 175 -22.35 6.28 -0.48
C GLU A 175 -21.24 5.45 0.21
N TYR A 176 -21.09 4.19 -0.21
CA TYR A 176 -20.03 3.32 0.28
C TYR A 176 -18.63 3.84 -0.13
N LEU A 177 -18.49 4.42 -1.34
CA LEU A 177 -17.25 5.01 -1.82
C LEU A 177 -16.80 6.17 -0.92
N LEU A 178 -17.72 7.10 -0.64
CA LEU A 178 -17.45 8.27 0.19
C LEU A 178 -17.20 7.89 1.66
N ASP A 179 -18.01 6.98 2.22
CA ASP A 179 -17.80 6.46 3.59
C ASP A 179 -16.44 5.74 3.71
N CYS A 180 -16.04 4.99 2.69
CA CYS A 180 -14.74 4.34 2.64
C CYS A 180 -13.59 5.35 2.66
N ALA A 181 -13.66 6.41 1.86
CA ALA A 181 -12.65 7.46 1.85
C ALA A 181 -12.56 8.16 3.22
N LYS A 182 -13.70 8.53 3.80
CA LYS A 182 -13.79 9.10 5.15
C LYS A 182 -13.21 8.17 6.20
N TYR A 183 -13.59 6.89 6.18
CA TYR A 183 -13.04 5.88 7.08
C TYR A 183 -11.52 5.78 6.98
N ILE A 184 -10.96 5.75 5.77
CA ILE A 184 -9.51 5.69 5.53
C ILE A 184 -8.82 6.91 6.12
N HIS A 185 -9.34 8.11 5.85
CA HIS A 185 -8.74 9.36 6.30
C HIS A 185 -8.84 9.56 7.83
N LEU A 186 -9.88 9.05 8.47
CA LEU A 186 -10.08 9.14 9.92
C LEU A 186 -9.36 8.06 10.74
N ASN A 187 -8.77 7.04 10.10
CA ASN A 187 -8.07 5.96 10.81
C ASN A 187 -7.06 6.44 11.87
N PRO A 188 -6.15 7.41 11.58
CA PRO A 188 -5.17 7.87 12.56
C PRO A 188 -5.80 8.63 13.73
N VAL A 189 -6.92 9.33 13.53
CA VAL A 189 -7.67 10.00 14.59
C VAL A 189 -8.33 8.96 15.49
N LYS A 190 -9.02 7.98 14.92
CA LYS A 190 -9.65 6.88 15.65
C LYS A 190 -8.67 6.04 16.48
N ALA A 191 -7.46 5.88 15.95
CA ALA A 191 -6.40 5.17 16.64
C ALA A 191 -5.67 6.04 17.70
N GLY A 192 -6.06 7.31 17.85
CA GLY A 192 -5.50 8.24 18.84
C GLY A 192 -4.08 8.72 18.54
N PHE A 193 -3.62 8.60 17.29
CA PHE A 193 -2.30 9.09 16.89
C PHE A 193 -2.28 10.61 16.68
N VAL A 194 -3.37 11.18 16.23
CA VAL A 194 -3.55 12.61 15.97
C VAL A 194 -4.98 13.04 16.33
N ASN A 195 -5.20 14.36 16.47
CA ASN A 195 -6.53 14.91 16.74
C ASN A 195 -7.32 15.21 15.46
N LEU A 196 -6.61 15.58 14.39
CA LEU A 196 -7.20 15.89 13.08
C LEU A 196 -6.52 15.06 11.99
N PRO A 197 -7.27 14.62 10.95
CA PRO A 197 -6.71 13.77 9.89
C PRO A 197 -5.60 14.47 9.08
N ILE A 198 -5.60 15.80 9.02
CA ILE A 198 -4.57 16.61 8.34
C ILE A 198 -3.18 16.51 8.99
N GLU A 199 -3.11 16.13 10.27
CA GLU A 199 -1.87 16.01 11.03
C GLU A 199 -1.12 14.70 10.72
N TRP A 200 -1.79 13.69 10.13
CA TRP A 200 -1.16 12.43 9.79
C TRP A 200 -0.47 12.49 8.42
N THR A 201 0.86 12.54 8.44
CA THR A 201 1.68 12.71 7.23
C THR A 201 1.49 11.60 6.19
N TYR A 202 1.25 10.38 6.65
CA TYR A 202 1.15 9.18 5.78
C TYR A 202 -0.29 8.84 5.40
N SER A 203 -1.09 9.87 5.17
CA SER A 203 -2.46 9.80 4.62
C SER A 203 -2.58 10.66 3.37
N SER A 204 -3.42 10.25 2.43
CA SER A 204 -3.76 11.08 1.27
C SER A 204 -4.62 12.29 1.62
N TYR A 205 -5.18 12.38 2.82
CA TYR A 205 -6.09 13.46 3.22
C TYR A 205 -5.53 14.86 2.95
N HIS A 206 -4.25 15.09 3.28
CA HIS A 206 -3.60 16.38 3.08
C HIS A 206 -3.47 16.79 1.61
N ILE A 207 -3.51 15.82 0.66
CA ILE A 207 -3.47 16.08 -0.78
C ILE A 207 -4.78 16.74 -1.21
N TYR A 208 -5.90 16.23 -0.72
CA TYR A 208 -7.24 16.73 -0.97
C TYR A 208 -7.42 18.15 -0.43
N VAL A 209 -7.16 18.35 0.86
CA VAL A 209 -7.43 19.61 1.55
C VAL A 209 -6.49 20.74 1.11
N ARG A 210 -5.23 20.40 0.79
CA ARG A 210 -4.25 21.40 0.31
C ARG A 210 -4.28 21.60 -1.20
N ASN A 211 -5.15 20.90 -1.91
CA ASN A 211 -5.25 20.90 -3.37
C ASN A 211 -3.88 20.78 -4.05
N LYS A 212 -3.06 19.85 -3.57
CA LYS A 212 -1.74 19.60 -4.16
C LYS A 212 -1.88 18.66 -5.34
N GLU A 213 -1.36 19.09 -6.49
CA GLU A 213 -1.18 18.16 -7.59
C GLU A 213 -0.30 16.99 -7.14
N ASN A 214 -0.81 15.79 -7.35
CA ASN A 214 -0.08 14.56 -7.04
C ASN A 214 -0.32 13.57 -8.18
N SER A 215 0.73 13.26 -8.92
CA SER A 215 0.64 12.36 -10.08
C SER A 215 0.28 10.91 -9.71
N SER A 216 0.26 10.58 -8.44
CA SER A 216 0.00 9.22 -7.94
C SER A 216 -1.41 9.02 -7.42
N ILE A 217 -2.16 10.10 -7.16
CA ILE A 217 -3.50 10.09 -6.56
C ILE A 217 -4.44 10.86 -7.47
N ASP A 218 -5.54 10.24 -7.85
CA ASP A 218 -6.63 10.94 -8.54
C ASP A 218 -7.63 11.45 -7.49
N THR A 219 -7.57 12.76 -7.25
CA THR A 219 -8.48 13.42 -6.30
C THR A 219 -9.81 13.82 -6.95
N SER A 220 -9.88 13.89 -8.27
CA SER A 220 -11.06 14.38 -8.98
C SER A 220 -12.27 13.50 -8.72
N ILE A 221 -12.10 12.19 -8.76
CA ILE A 221 -13.19 11.21 -8.59
C ILE A 221 -13.97 11.42 -7.28
N LEU A 222 -13.29 11.71 -6.18
CA LEU A 222 -13.97 11.97 -4.91
C LEU A 222 -14.41 13.43 -4.77
N LEU A 223 -13.65 14.38 -5.31
CA LEU A 223 -14.01 15.80 -5.21
C LEU A 223 -15.22 16.15 -6.09
N ASP A 224 -15.50 15.42 -7.16
CA ASP A 224 -16.65 15.63 -8.04
C ASP A 224 -18.01 15.46 -7.32
N PHE A 225 -18.02 14.84 -6.12
CA PHE A 225 -19.21 14.73 -5.26
C PHE A 225 -19.46 15.98 -4.40
N PHE A 226 -18.57 16.98 -4.42
CA PHE A 226 -18.63 18.14 -3.54
C PHE A 226 -18.54 19.44 -4.35
N ASP A 227 -19.27 20.47 -3.93
CA ASP A 227 -19.23 21.79 -4.58
C ASP A 227 -17.90 22.51 -4.33
N SER A 228 -17.21 22.17 -3.25
CA SER A 228 -15.91 22.74 -2.91
C SER A 228 -15.03 21.79 -2.07
N ILE A 229 -13.72 22.09 -2.02
CA ILE A 229 -12.77 21.40 -1.11
C ILE A 229 -13.21 21.57 0.36
N LYS A 230 -13.84 22.71 0.69
CA LYS A 230 -14.36 22.97 2.02
C LYS A 230 -15.49 22.01 2.38
N ASP A 231 -16.39 21.73 1.46
CA ASP A 231 -17.50 20.80 1.67
C ASP A 231 -16.97 19.36 1.83
N PHE A 232 -15.98 18.97 1.04
CA PHE A 232 -15.27 17.70 1.23
C PHE A 232 -14.63 17.62 2.62
N GLN A 233 -13.98 18.70 3.08
CA GLN A 233 -13.37 18.76 4.40
C GLN A 233 -14.41 18.65 5.51
N GLU A 234 -15.49 19.43 5.43
CA GLU A 234 -16.60 19.40 6.38
C GLU A 234 -17.24 17.99 6.46
N TYR A 235 -17.46 17.35 5.31
CA TYR A 235 -17.93 15.98 5.25
C TYR A 235 -16.95 14.99 5.93
N SER A 236 -15.67 15.09 5.58
CA SER A 236 -14.64 14.17 6.06
C SER A 236 -14.38 14.32 7.57
N GLU A 237 -14.52 15.52 8.12
CA GLU A 237 -14.27 15.85 9.53
C GLU A 237 -15.57 15.88 10.36
N SER A 238 -16.76 15.68 9.75
CA SER A 238 -18.01 15.63 10.50
C SER A 238 -18.03 14.45 11.45
N ASP A 239 -18.57 14.67 12.65
CA ASP A 239 -18.81 13.65 13.70
C ASP A 239 -17.56 12.80 14.06
N ILE A 240 -16.36 13.39 13.98
CA ILE A 240 -15.08 12.70 14.21
C ILE A 240 -15.13 11.82 15.46
N ASP A 241 -15.66 12.35 16.59
CA ASP A 241 -15.67 11.65 17.88
C ASP A 241 -16.67 10.49 17.93
N GLN A 242 -17.71 10.52 17.10
CA GLN A 242 -18.80 9.55 17.11
C GLN A 242 -18.86 8.70 15.83
N TYR A 243 -18.04 9.03 14.82
CA TYR A 243 -18.10 8.36 13.54
C TYR A 243 -17.83 6.86 13.66
N GLN A 244 -18.79 6.07 13.24
CA GLN A 244 -18.68 4.63 13.05
C GLN A 244 -19.13 4.31 11.63
N SER A 245 -18.22 3.79 10.80
CA SER A 245 -18.59 3.36 9.47
C SER A 245 -19.62 2.24 9.53
N LYS A 246 -20.66 2.33 8.71
CA LYS A 246 -21.65 1.25 8.59
C LYS A 246 -21.14 0.04 7.82
N TYR A 247 -20.06 0.22 7.05
CA TYR A 247 -19.50 -0.80 6.17
C TYR A 247 -18.27 -1.49 6.74
N PHE A 248 -17.54 -0.83 7.65
CA PHE A 248 -16.27 -1.33 8.17
C PHE A 248 -16.33 -1.51 9.69
N LYS A 249 -15.97 -2.71 10.14
CA LYS A 249 -15.68 -2.94 11.55
C LYS A 249 -14.23 -2.55 11.80
N ASP A 250 -13.95 -1.94 12.95
CA ASP A 250 -12.59 -1.59 13.33
C ASP A 250 -11.69 -2.83 13.32
N TYR A 251 -10.68 -2.78 12.47
CA TYR A 251 -9.64 -3.81 12.38
C TYR A 251 -8.38 -3.45 13.18
N SER A 252 -8.46 -2.39 14.01
CA SER A 252 -7.39 -1.90 14.89
C SER A 252 -7.00 -2.88 16.00
#